data_add36b95b9fc8da79ccafe8bdd2e6de9
#
_entry.id   add36b95b9fc8da79ccafe8bdd2e6de9
#
_cell.length_a   1.000
_cell.length_b   1.000
_cell.length_c   1.000
_cell.angle_alpha   90.00
_cell.angle_beta   90.00
_cell.angle_gamma   90.00
#
_symmetry.space_group_name_H-M   'P 1'
#
loop_
_entity.id
_entity.type
_entity.pdbx_description
1 polymer ?
#
loop_
_entity_poly.entity_id
_entity_poly.type
_entity_poly.pdbx_seq_one_letter_code
_entity_poly.pdbx_strand_id
1 'polypeptide(L)'
;MKATGIVRRIDDLGRVVIPKEIRRTLRIREGDPLEIFTDREGGVILKKYSPIGELSEFSREYAESLQQTVGNIIIICDKDNIISVSGSSKKEYVDKRISSELEKLMEDRKAVVLGEGSEKVISLYDDEMQNKYSAQVIAPIITEGDAIGAVLIVSTEADTKFGNLELKLAETAASFLGKQMEQ
;
A
#
# COMPACT_ATOMS: atom_id res chain seq x y z
N MET A 1 24.33 7.39 3.35
CA MET A 1 23.71 7.47 2.00
C MET A 1 24.65 6.88 0.95
N LYS A 2 24.12 6.28 -0.13
CA LYS A 2 24.92 5.74 -1.24
C LYS A 2 24.88 6.72 -2.42
N ALA A 3 26.06 7.19 -2.88
CA ALA A 3 26.12 8.05 -4.05
C ALA A 3 25.73 7.27 -5.33
N THR A 4 24.93 7.87 -6.18
CA THR A 4 24.52 7.27 -7.47
C THR A 4 25.52 7.53 -8.59
N GLY A 5 26.48 8.44 -8.38
CA GLY A 5 27.44 8.90 -9.40
C GLY A 5 26.82 9.74 -10.53
N ILE A 6 25.54 10.04 -10.46
CA ILE A 6 24.84 10.82 -11.48
C ILE A 6 24.78 12.29 -11.08
N VAL A 7 25.28 13.18 -11.96
CA VAL A 7 25.22 14.62 -11.80
C VAL A 7 24.15 15.19 -12.74
N ARG A 8 23.32 16.10 -12.21
CA ARG A 8 22.31 16.83 -12.99
C ARG A 8 22.39 18.32 -12.67
N ARG A 9 22.05 19.14 -13.63
CA ARG A 9 21.95 20.59 -13.45
C ARG A 9 20.54 21.00 -13.16
N ILE A 10 20.36 22.02 -12.36
CA ILE A 10 19.08 22.70 -12.17
C ILE A 10 18.87 23.57 -13.42
N ASP A 11 17.67 23.51 -14.00
CA ASP A 11 17.28 24.34 -15.13
C ASP A 11 16.87 25.76 -14.67
N ASP A 12 16.54 26.62 -15.65
CA ASP A 12 16.12 28.00 -15.44
C ASP A 12 14.78 28.14 -14.71
N LEU A 13 13.98 27.07 -14.63
CA LEU A 13 12.76 27.00 -13.85
C LEU A 13 12.96 26.35 -12.47
N GLY A 14 14.19 26.09 -12.07
CA GLY A 14 14.51 25.49 -10.78
C GLY A 14 14.25 23.98 -10.70
N ARG A 15 14.11 23.26 -11.82
CA ARG A 15 13.81 21.82 -11.85
C ARG A 15 15.07 20.98 -11.98
N VAL A 16 15.05 19.82 -11.34
CA VAL A 16 16.06 18.76 -11.49
C VAL A 16 15.39 17.52 -12.08
N VAL A 17 15.91 17.01 -13.19
CA VAL A 17 15.41 15.77 -13.81
C VAL A 17 15.92 14.56 -13.05
N ILE A 18 15.03 13.78 -12.47
CA ILE A 18 15.34 12.48 -11.86
C ILE A 18 15.50 11.44 -12.99
N PRO A 19 16.71 10.86 -13.16
CA PRO A 19 16.97 9.89 -14.23
C PRO A 19 16.04 8.68 -14.20
N LYS A 20 15.71 8.15 -15.38
CA LYS A 20 14.81 7.01 -15.53
C LYS A 20 15.25 5.79 -14.71
N GLU A 21 16.57 5.55 -14.65
CA GLU A 21 17.16 4.45 -13.90
C GLU A 21 16.89 4.58 -12.39
N ILE A 22 17.02 5.80 -11.83
CA ILE A 22 16.71 6.09 -10.42
C ILE A 22 15.20 5.94 -10.19
N ARG A 23 14.37 6.52 -11.07
CA ARG A 23 12.91 6.41 -10.97
C ARG A 23 12.47 4.95 -10.99
N ARG A 24 13.04 4.13 -11.88
CA ARG A 24 12.75 2.70 -11.96
C ARG A 24 13.17 1.95 -10.69
N THR A 25 14.37 2.20 -10.19
CA THR A 25 14.89 1.53 -8.99
C THR A 25 14.07 1.87 -7.74
N LEU A 26 13.64 3.13 -7.63
CA LEU A 26 12.84 3.63 -6.52
C LEU A 26 11.33 3.57 -6.77
N ARG A 27 10.90 3.03 -7.93
CA ARG A 27 9.50 3.00 -8.39
C ARG A 27 8.81 4.37 -8.32
N ILE A 28 9.53 5.43 -8.66
CA ILE A 28 8.96 6.77 -8.79
C ILE A 28 8.29 6.85 -10.15
N ARG A 29 6.98 7.05 -10.18
CA ARG A 29 6.17 7.22 -11.38
C ARG A 29 6.01 8.69 -11.73
N GLU A 30 5.58 8.97 -12.94
CA GLU A 30 5.11 10.28 -13.32
C GLU A 30 3.86 10.63 -12.52
N GLY A 31 3.83 11.83 -11.94
CA GLY A 31 2.74 12.26 -11.06
C GLY A 31 2.89 11.87 -9.59
N ASP A 32 3.83 10.98 -9.21
CA ASP A 32 4.04 10.67 -7.80
C ASP A 32 4.49 11.92 -7.03
N PRO A 33 3.85 12.25 -5.91
CA PRO A 33 4.29 13.34 -5.05
C PRO A 33 5.59 12.97 -4.35
N LEU A 34 6.54 13.91 -4.32
CA LEU A 34 7.79 13.77 -3.60
C LEU A 34 7.91 14.88 -2.56
N GLU A 35 8.16 14.49 -1.33
CA GLU A 35 8.46 15.41 -0.26
C GLU A 35 9.96 15.75 -0.28
N ILE A 36 10.27 17.03 -0.09
CA ILE A 36 11.64 17.57 -0.14
C ILE A 36 12.13 17.85 1.28
N PHE A 37 13.19 17.15 1.67
CA PHE A 37 13.89 17.39 2.93
C PHE A 37 15.23 18.05 2.64
N THR A 38 15.71 18.85 3.58
CA THR A 38 17.08 19.39 3.58
C THR A 38 17.81 18.92 4.83
N ASP A 39 19.11 18.64 4.69
CA ASP A 39 19.95 18.34 5.84
C ASP A 39 20.90 19.52 6.18
N ARG A 40 21.60 19.42 7.30
CA ARG A 40 22.51 20.45 7.77
C ARG A 40 23.82 20.54 6.95
N GLU A 41 24.07 19.53 6.14
CA GLU A 41 25.26 19.45 5.28
C GLU A 41 25.02 20.02 3.88
N GLY A 42 23.79 20.56 3.64
CA GLY A 42 23.38 21.13 2.35
C GLY A 42 22.84 20.08 1.37
N GLY A 43 22.52 18.90 1.85
CA GLY A 43 21.86 17.85 1.06
C GLY A 43 20.37 18.15 0.84
N VAL A 44 19.88 17.83 -0.36
CA VAL A 44 18.45 17.80 -0.70
C VAL A 44 18.05 16.35 -0.87
N ILE A 45 17.09 15.90 -0.08
CA ILE A 45 16.61 14.53 -0.06
C ILE A 45 15.16 14.52 -0.55
N LEU A 46 14.88 13.73 -1.57
CA LEU A 46 13.53 13.50 -2.07
C LEU A 46 13.05 12.15 -1.54
N LYS A 47 11.88 12.12 -0.90
CA LYS A 47 11.20 10.91 -0.47
C LYS A 47 9.83 10.83 -1.13
N LYS A 48 9.39 9.61 -1.45
CA LYS A 48 7.99 9.43 -1.88
C LYS A 48 7.08 9.83 -0.73
N TYR A 49 6.12 10.67 -1.05
CA TYR A 49 5.07 11.05 -0.11
C TYR A 49 3.98 9.99 -0.11
N SER A 50 3.66 9.47 1.06
CA SER A 50 2.58 8.51 1.25
C SER A 50 1.54 9.12 2.21
N PRO A 51 0.39 9.57 1.71
CA PRO A 51 -0.67 10.12 2.58
C PRO A 51 -1.08 9.14 3.67
N ILE A 52 -1.23 7.85 3.33
CA ILE A 52 -1.59 6.81 4.30
C ILE A 52 -0.46 6.57 5.31
N GLY A 53 0.80 6.73 4.88
CA GLY A 53 1.97 6.61 5.74
C GLY A 53 2.00 7.68 6.84
N GLU A 54 1.53 8.90 6.57
CA GLU A 54 1.37 9.95 7.59
C GLU A 54 0.33 9.61 8.65
N LEU A 55 -0.72 8.86 8.27
CA LEU A 55 -1.71 8.34 9.18
C LEU A 55 -1.40 6.92 9.69
N SER A 56 -0.14 6.55 9.76
CA SER A 56 0.27 5.17 10.12
C SER A 56 -0.30 4.74 11.48
N GLU A 57 -0.35 5.62 12.47
CA GLU A 57 -0.94 5.34 13.77
C GLU A 57 -2.45 5.15 13.69
N PHE A 58 -3.14 6.03 12.98
CA PHE A 58 -4.57 5.93 12.74
C PHE A 58 -4.95 4.68 11.92
N SER A 59 -4.17 4.37 10.87
CA SER A 59 -4.35 3.15 10.07
C SER A 59 -4.18 1.89 10.92
N ARG A 60 -3.24 1.91 11.88
CA ARG A 60 -3.04 0.82 12.84
C ARG A 60 -4.24 0.64 13.76
N GLU A 61 -4.72 1.72 14.39
CA GLU A 61 -5.88 1.69 15.28
C GLU A 61 -7.14 1.20 14.54
N TYR A 62 -7.30 1.65 13.31
CA TYR A 62 -8.40 1.21 12.46
C TYR A 62 -8.30 -0.27 12.10
N ALA A 63 -7.11 -0.76 11.73
CA ALA A 63 -6.88 -2.18 11.45
C ALA A 63 -7.13 -3.05 12.69
N GLU A 64 -6.74 -2.60 13.88
CA GLU A 64 -6.99 -3.28 15.16
C GLU A 64 -8.50 -3.36 15.47
N SER A 65 -9.23 -2.26 15.28
CA SER A 65 -10.68 -2.20 15.50
C SER A 65 -11.43 -3.12 14.52
N LEU A 66 -11.05 -3.10 13.24
CA LEU A 66 -11.65 -3.95 12.23
C LEU A 66 -11.36 -5.42 12.51
N GLN A 67 -10.13 -5.76 12.90
CA GLN A 67 -9.72 -7.12 13.26
C GLN A 67 -10.53 -7.67 14.44
N GLN A 68 -10.75 -6.86 15.48
CA GLN A 68 -11.57 -7.27 16.62
C GLN A 68 -13.01 -7.61 16.24
N THR A 69 -13.54 -6.96 15.21
CA THR A 69 -14.91 -7.19 14.72
C THR A 69 -15.00 -8.40 13.79
N VAL A 70 -14.03 -8.54 12.87
CA VAL A 70 -14.04 -9.55 11.80
C VAL A 70 -13.37 -10.85 12.23
N GLY A 71 -12.37 -10.77 13.13
CA GLY A 71 -11.60 -11.94 13.60
C GLY A 71 -10.49 -12.40 12.66
N ASN A 72 -10.41 -11.86 11.44
CA ASN A 72 -9.41 -12.23 10.43
C ASN A 72 -8.21 -11.26 10.44
N ILE A 73 -7.18 -11.58 9.67
CA ILE A 73 -6.01 -10.71 9.49
C ILE A 73 -6.42 -9.50 8.66
N ILE A 74 -6.16 -8.31 9.18
CA ILE A 74 -6.38 -7.04 8.49
C ILE A 74 -5.04 -6.43 8.13
N ILE A 75 -4.90 -6.00 6.88
CA ILE A 75 -3.69 -5.37 6.35
C ILE A 75 -4.09 -4.06 5.68
N ILE A 76 -3.31 -3.01 5.91
CA ILE A 76 -3.44 -1.73 5.19
C ILE A 76 -2.10 -1.45 4.55
N CYS A 77 -2.12 -1.14 3.26
CA CYS A 77 -0.94 -0.77 2.49
C CYS A 77 -1.12 0.59 1.79
N ASP A 78 0.00 1.23 1.47
CA ASP A 78 0.05 2.29 0.48
C ASP A 78 0.38 1.73 -0.92
N LYS A 79 0.80 2.59 -1.85
CA LYS A 79 1.18 2.20 -3.22
C LYS A 79 2.44 1.34 -3.30
N ASP A 80 3.25 1.30 -2.23
CA ASP A 80 4.57 0.67 -2.26
C ASP A 80 4.77 -0.38 -1.17
N ASN A 81 4.23 -0.15 0.03
CA ASN A 81 4.54 -0.97 1.20
C ASN A 81 3.30 -1.25 2.07
N ILE A 82 3.39 -2.31 2.85
CA ILE A 82 2.43 -2.59 3.92
C ILE A 82 2.72 -1.67 5.09
N ILE A 83 1.71 -0.87 5.48
CA ILE A 83 1.79 0.15 6.54
C ILE A 83 1.40 -0.43 7.89
N SER A 84 0.34 -1.22 7.93
CA SER A 84 -0.13 -1.82 9.18
C SER A 84 -0.69 -3.21 8.98
N VAL A 85 -0.65 -4.00 10.05
CA VAL A 85 -1.27 -5.33 10.13
C VAL A 85 -1.84 -5.53 11.52
N SER A 86 -3.01 -6.16 11.59
CA SER A 86 -3.63 -6.64 12.82
C SER A 86 -4.08 -8.09 12.66
N GLY A 87 -4.02 -8.89 13.73
CA GLY A 87 -4.31 -10.33 13.68
C GLY A 87 -3.13 -11.20 13.22
N SER A 88 -1.96 -10.61 12.95
CA SER A 88 -0.74 -11.34 12.59
C SER A 88 0.53 -10.61 13.05
N SER A 89 1.71 -11.22 12.81
CA SER A 89 3.00 -10.66 13.21
C SER A 89 3.37 -9.41 12.40
N LYS A 90 3.59 -8.28 13.09
CA LYS A 90 4.06 -7.03 12.44
C LYS A 90 5.37 -7.22 11.67
N LYS A 91 6.32 -8.00 12.23
CA LYS A 91 7.64 -8.25 11.61
C LYS A 91 7.55 -8.96 10.27
N GLU A 92 6.47 -9.70 10.05
CA GLU A 92 6.26 -10.45 8.83
C GLU A 92 5.72 -9.57 7.69
N TYR A 93 4.95 -8.53 8.02
CA TYR A 93 4.21 -7.75 7.05
C TYR A 93 4.66 -6.30 6.91
N VAL A 94 4.82 -5.60 8.03
CA VAL A 94 5.08 -4.14 8.01
C VAL A 94 6.40 -3.83 7.31
N ASP A 95 6.42 -2.76 6.51
CA ASP A 95 7.50 -2.31 5.65
C ASP A 95 7.85 -3.28 4.49
N LYS A 96 7.09 -4.38 4.34
CA LYS A 96 7.22 -5.24 3.16
C LYS A 96 6.64 -4.53 1.94
N ARG A 97 7.35 -4.67 0.84
CA ARG A 97 6.96 -4.12 -0.45
C ARG A 97 5.79 -4.90 -1.02
N ILE A 98 4.74 -4.22 -1.45
CA ILE A 98 3.60 -4.88 -2.08
C ILE A 98 3.99 -5.56 -3.38
N SER A 99 3.32 -6.67 -3.68
CA SER A 99 3.53 -7.42 -4.91
C SER A 99 3.00 -6.66 -6.13
N SER A 100 3.52 -6.99 -7.31
CA SER A 100 3.01 -6.46 -8.58
C SER A 100 1.56 -6.88 -8.86
N GLU A 101 1.11 -8.02 -8.31
CA GLU A 101 -0.27 -8.49 -8.43
C GLU A 101 -1.22 -7.61 -7.63
N LEU A 102 -0.87 -7.30 -6.37
CA LEU A 102 -1.65 -6.38 -5.52
C LEU A 102 -1.67 -4.96 -6.11
N GLU A 103 -0.53 -4.47 -6.60
CA GLU A 103 -0.43 -3.17 -7.27
C GLU A 103 -1.41 -3.07 -8.44
N LYS A 104 -1.47 -4.10 -9.30
CA LYS A 104 -2.38 -4.14 -10.45
C LYS A 104 -3.85 -4.14 -10.04
N LEU A 105 -4.23 -4.91 -8.99
CA LEU A 105 -5.61 -4.90 -8.49
C LEU A 105 -6.01 -3.53 -7.92
N MET A 106 -5.08 -2.82 -7.28
CA MET A 106 -5.35 -1.46 -6.81
C MET A 106 -5.58 -0.49 -7.97
N GLU A 107 -4.84 -0.63 -9.07
CA GLU A 107 -5.01 0.20 -10.28
C GLU A 107 -6.39 0.02 -10.93
N ASP A 108 -6.98 -1.18 -10.83
CA ASP A 108 -8.34 -1.46 -11.33
C ASP A 108 -9.42 -0.73 -10.52
N ARG A 109 -9.09 -0.18 -9.35
CA ARG A 109 -9.98 0.64 -8.49
C ARG A 109 -11.29 -0.06 -8.10
N LYS A 110 -11.30 -1.37 -8.07
CA LYS A 110 -12.46 -2.18 -7.71
C LYS A 110 -12.11 -3.11 -6.55
N ALA A 111 -13.03 -3.21 -5.61
CA ALA A 111 -12.91 -4.20 -4.56
C ALA A 111 -13.19 -5.60 -5.11
N VAL A 112 -12.41 -6.58 -4.66
CA VAL A 112 -12.47 -7.97 -5.12
C VAL A 112 -12.44 -8.95 -3.95
N VAL A 113 -13.07 -10.12 -4.16
CA VAL A 113 -12.99 -11.28 -3.26
C VAL A 113 -12.27 -12.39 -4.03
N LEU A 114 -11.19 -12.93 -3.45
CA LEU A 114 -10.37 -13.98 -4.04
C LEU A 114 -10.36 -15.22 -3.15
N GLY A 115 -10.15 -16.40 -3.74
CA GLY A 115 -10.10 -17.69 -3.03
C GLY A 115 -11.42 -18.46 -3.12
N GLU A 116 -12.45 -17.91 -3.78
CA GLU A 116 -13.70 -18.63 -4.04
C GLU A 116 -13.83 -18.97 -5.54
N GLY A 117 -14.20 -20.20 -5.84
CA GLY A 117 -14.41 -20.65 -7.22
C GLY A 117 -13.14 -20.71 -8.07
N SER A 118 -13.11 -19.96 -9.18
CA SER A 118 -11.99 -19.90 -10.12
C SER A 118 -10.98 -18.78 -9.81
N GLU A 119 -11.28 -17.88 -8.89
CA GLU A 119 -10.40 -16.76 -8.56
C GLU A 119 -9.32 -17.19 -7.58
N LYS A 120 -8.07 -17.12 -8.01
CA LYS A 120 -6.93 -17.51 -7.20
C LYS A 120 -6.53 -16.36 -6.27
N VAL A 121 -6.15 -16.72 -5.04
CA VAL A 121 -5.47 -15.81 -4.12
C VAL A 121 -4.13 -15.35 -4.72
N ILE A 122 -3.73 -14.16 -4.38
CA ILE A 122 -2.48 -13.55 -4.84
C ILE A 122 -1.47 -13.44 -3.68
N SER A 123 -0.18 -13.29 -4.03
CA SER A 123 0.82 -12.85 -3.08
C SER A 123 0.62 -11.36 -2.78
N LEU A 124 0.74 -10.96 -1.51
CA LEU A 124 0.52 -9.57 -1.10
C LEU A 124 1.81 -8.75 -1.12
N TYR A 125 2.95 -9.38 -0.93
CA TYR A 125 4.27 -8.71 -0.93
C TYR A 125 5.31 -9.53 -1.67
N ASP A 126 6.42 -8.88 -2.06
CA ASP A 126 7.54 -9.52 -2.73
C ASP A 126 8.13 -10.63 -1.83
N ASP A 127 8.54 -11.76 -2.43
CA ASP A 127 9.10 -12.93 -1.76
C ASP A 127 8.16 -13.65 -0.75
N GLU A 128 6.84 -13.39 -0.82
CA GLU A 128 5.86 -14.10 -0.02
C GLU A 128 5.73 -15.57 -0.46
N MET A 129 5.53 -16.45 0.52
CA MET A 129 5.27 -17.87 0.25
C MET A 129 3.98 -18.03 -0.58
N GLN A 130 4.07 -18.77 -1.67
CA GLN A 130 2.90 -19.06 -2.51
C GLN A 130 1.82 -19.83 -1.72
N ASN A 131 0.55 -19.58 -2.05
CA ASN A 131 -0.61 -20.23 -1.45
C ASN A 131 -0.69 -20.08 0.08
N LYS A 132 -0.22 -18.96 0.61
CA LYS A 132 -0.29 -18.65 2.03
C LYS A 132 -1.72 -18.45 2.52
N TYR A 133 -2.57 -17.88 1.68
CA TYR A 133 -3.95 -17.54 2.02
C TYR A 133 -4.95 -18.51 1.41
N SER A 134 -6.06 -18.73 2.14
CA SER A 134 -7.24 -19.46 1.64
C SER A 134 -8.25 -18.51 1.01
N ALA A 135 -8.38 -17.29 1.56
CA ALA A 135 -9.31 -16.28 1.10
C ALA A 135 -8.75 -14.87 1.31
N GLN A 136 -9.10 -13.95 0.41
CA GLN A 136 -8.70 -12.56 0.45
C GLN A 136 -9.84 -11.66 0.00
N VAL A 137 -9.99 -10.52 0.67
CA VAL A 137 -10.74 -9.36 0.19
C VAL A 137 -9.77 -8.21 0.05
N ILE A 138 -9.81 -7.51 -1.06
CA ILE A 138 -8.94 -6.37 -1.36
C ILE A 138 -9.83 -5.21 -1.78
N ALA A 139 -9.80 -4.11 -1.03
CA ALA A 139 -10.54 -2.89 -1.31
C ALA A 139 -9.59 -1.72 -1.48
N PRO A 140 -9.41 -1.17 -2.70
CA PRO A 140 -8.56 -0.02 -2.94
C PRO A 140 -9.06 1.22 -2.19
N ILE A 141 -8.12 1.98 -1.60
CA ILE A 141 -8.36 3.28 -0.99
C ILE A 141 -8.22 4.33 -2.09
N ILE A 142 -9.32 5.03 -2.37
CA ILE A 142 -9.39 6.01 -3.46
C ILE A 142 -9.49 7.41 -2.87
N THR A 143 -8.66 8.32 -3.35
CA THR A 143 -8.66 9.75 -3.02
C THR A 143 -8.51 10.53 -4.31
N GLU A 144 -9.38 11.51 -4.54
CA GLU A 144 -9.40 12.34 -5.77
C GLU A 144 -9.38 11.51 -7.08
N GLY A 145 -9.95 10.31 -7.04
CA GLY A 145 -9.97 9.40 -8.19
C GLY A 145 -8.74 8.49 -8.34
N ASP A 146 -7.71 8.64 -7.53
CA ASP A 146 -6.51 7.81 -7.56
C ASP A 146 -6.48 6.78 -6.42
N ALA A 147 -6.05 5.55 -6.74
CA ALA A 147 -5.79 4.54 -5.73
C ALA A 147 -4.49 4.89 -5.01
N ILE A 148 -4.57 5.19 -3.70
CA ILE A 148 -3.43 5.55 -2.85
C ILE A 148 -2.97 4.42 -1.96
N GLY A 149 -3.74 3.34 -1.87
CA GLY A 149 -3.46 2.17 -1.07
C GLY A 149 -4.59 1.16 -1.13
N ALA A 150 -4.63 0.22 -0.20
CA ALA A 150 -5.72 -0.74 -0.06
C ALA A 150 -5.93 -1.19 1.39
N VAL A 151 -7.16 -1.58 1.70
CA VAL A 151 -7.52 -2.36 2.89
C VAL A 151 -7.74 -3.81 2.46
N LEU A 152 -7.11 -4.74 3.17
CA LEU A 152 -7.19 -6.15 2.90
C LEU A 152 -7.72 -6.90 4.13
N ILE A 153 -8.61 -7.86 3.90
CA ILE A 153 -9.04 -8.85 4.88
C ILE A 153 -8.58 -10.21 4.34
N VAL A 154 -7.77 -10.94 5.11
CA VAL A 154 -7.19 -12.19 4.63
C VAL A 154 -7.28 -13.30 5.67
N SER A 155 -7.36 -14.55 5.22
CA SER A 155 -7.32 -15.74 6.05
C SER A 155 -6.30 -16.73 5.55
N THR A 156 -5.62 -17.36 6.50
CA THR A 156 -4.73 -18.51 6.27
C THR A 156 -5.39 -19.84 6.69
N GLU A 157 -6.57 -19.76 7.30
CA GLU A 157 -7.31 -20.95 7.74
C GLU A 157 -7.94 -21.66 6.54
N ALA A 158 -7.71 -22.95 6.44
CA ALA A 158 -8.30 -23.78 5.39
C ALA A 158 -9.86 -23.64 5.42
N ASP A 159 -10.46 -23.70 4.24
CA ASP A 159 -11.91 -23.63 4.05
C ASP A 159 -12.59 -22.30 4.43
N THR A 160 -11.84 -21.26 4.79
CA THR A 160 -12.40 -19.91 4.96
C THR A 160 -12.90 -19.38 3.61
N LYS A 161 -14.14 -18.90 3.63
CA LYS A 161 -14.75 -18.20 2.49
C LYS A 161 -15.19 -16.82 2.91
N PHE A 162 -14.79 -15.84 2.15
CA PHE A 162 -15.28 -14.48 2.32
C PHE A 162 -16.45 -14.23 1.37
N GLY A 163 -17.34 -13.37 1.80
CA GLY A 163 -18.53 -13.01 1.05
C GLY A 163 -18.78 -11.52 1.00
N ASN A 164 -20.03 -11.16 0.81
CA ASN A 164 -20.45 -9.77 0.69
C ASN A 164 -20.25 -8.99 1.99
N LEU A 165 -20.24 -9.64 3.17
CA LEU A 165 -20.03 -8.98 4.44
C LEU A 165 -18.61 -8.42 4.54
N GLU A 166 -17.61 -9.27 4.34
CA GLU A 166 -16.19 -8.88 4.41
C GLU A 166 -15.87 -7.85 3.31
N LEU A 167 -16.45 -8.03 2.11
CA LEU A 167 -16.31 -7.07 1.03
C LEU A 167 -16.82 -5.68 1.46
N LYS A 168 -18.03 -5.60 2.00
CA LYS A 168 -18.61 -4.32 2.44
C LYS A 168 -17.86 -3.68 3.60
N LEU A 169 -17.32 -4.48 4.52
CA LEU A 169 -16.48 -4.00 5.61
C LEU A 169 -15.16 -3.40 5.07
N ALA A 170 -14.50 -4.10 4.14
CA ALA A 170 -13.28 -3.59 3.51
C ALA A 170 -13.53 -2.33 2.68
N GLU A 171 -14.61 -2.30 1.88
CA GLU A 171 -15.01 -1.10 1.11
C GLU A 171 -15.31 0.09 2.03
N THR A 172 -16.01 -0.13 3.16
CA THR A 172 -16.32 0.93 4.13
C THR A 172 -15.04 1.48 4.75
N ALA A 173 -14.12 0.58 5.14
CA ALA A 173 -12.82 0.95 5.68
C ALA A 173 -12.00 1.76 4.67
N ALA A 174 -11.91 1.28 3.43
CA ALA A 174 -11.18 1.96 2.36
C ALA A 174 -11.77 3.34 2.05
N SER A 175 -13.09 3.45 1.96
CA SER A 175 -13.79 4.72 1.74
C SER A 175 -13.55 5.71 2.88
N PHE A 176 -13.57 5.24 4.13
CA PHE A 176 -13.32 6.08 5.28
C PHE A 176 -11.89 6.61 5.29
N LEU A 177 -10.89 5.74 5.08
CA LEU A 177 -9.49 6.13 4.98
C LEU A 177 -9.25 7.12 3.83
N GLY A 178 -9.85 6.89 2.66
CA GLY A 178 -9.76 7.82 1.54
C GLY A 178 -10.25 9.23 1.89
N LYS A 179 -11.41 9.32 2.57
CA LYS A 179 -11.96 10.62 3.00
C LYS A 179 -11.10 11.35 4.05
N GLN A 180 -10.37 10.62 4.88
CA GLN A 180 -9.44 11.25 5.83
C GLN A 180 -8.25 11.89 5.12
N MET A 181 -7.93 11.45 3.89
CA MET A 181 -6.85 12.00 3.08
C MET A 181 -7.28 13.23 2.24
N GLU A 182 -8.56 13.51 2.14
CA GLU A 182 -9.10 14.67 1.40
C GLU A 182 -9.19 15.94 2.28
N GLN A 183 -8.81 15.84 3.56
CA GLN A 183 -8.79 16.96 4.53
C GLN A 183 -7.40 17.56 4.64
#